data_710d17253f467456bd5d5e2f6f904f26
#
_entry.id   710d17253f467456bd5d5e2f6f904f26
#
_cell.length_a   1.000
_cell.length_b   1.000
_cell.length_c   1.000
_cell.angle_alpha   90.00
_cell.angle_beta   90.00
_cell.angle_gamma   90.00
#
_symmetry.space_group_name_H-M   'P 1'
#
loop_
_entity.id
_entity.type
_entity.pdbx_description
1 polymer ?
#
loop_
_entity_poly.entity_id
_entity_poly.type
_entity_poly.pdbx_seq_one_letter_code
_entity_poly.pdbx_strand_id
1 'polypeptide(L)'
;PTFVGINRFTNNQLQGGIENHIGSQAVKLIRTDSNTVIQNTYIPPIAVDRRLSDLGSDFSIGNVASGQRLPGDSAFNMTLIDAYGQVALDDDESTLQVYVDDEYADKRDRFYLSFEKKVAERGIFHIDDALYYLKPGDNIKLVFQTNGIPRFLNFGESVDDSVTGFLQFRFCQVGEIYGSRFSCTLCRKGSMQLNPNPDENTHCENCDLSTTSCDGGDKVGPRQGYWRMNETANIFLRCPIKEACLGATVDNEVIYPAGRCKENYQGNLCNDCITGFGKGRHDSTCFECNSNPNLYISILAVVAANVVLIFHSVKAVLTV
;
A
#
# COMPACT_ATOMS: atom_id res chain seq x y z
N PRO A 1 -21.63 52.03 -2.05
CA PRO A 1 -22.91 51.42 -2.35
C PRO A 1 -23.23 50.42 -1.28
N THR A 2 -24.21 50.79 -0.47
CA THR A 2 -24.75 49.98 0.62
C THR A 2 -25.41 48.74 0.02
N PHE A 3 -24.90 47.59 0.26
CA PHE A 3 -25.61 46.33 0.07
C PHE A 3 -26.70 46.24 1.14
N VAL A 4 -27.90 46.62 0.80
CA VAL A 4 -29.10 46.40 1.60
C VAL A 4 -29.75 45.14 1.07
N GLY A 5 -29.81 44.14 1.90
CA GLY A 5 -30.62 42.97 1.64
C GLY A 5 -29.83 41.69 1.48
N ILE A 6 -29.71 40.95 2.59
CA ILE A 6 -29.40 39.54 2.55
C ILE A 6 -30.59 38.81 1.90
N ASN A 7 -30.62 38.76 0.59
CA ASN A 7 -31.53 37.85 -0.09
C ASN A 7 -31.03 36.42 0.16
N ARG A 8 -31.73 35.68 1.01
CA ARG A 8 -31.59 34.22 1.09
C ARG A 8 -32.07 33.65 -0.24
N PHE A 9 -31.14 33.36 -1.12
CA PHE A 9 -31.42 32.58 -2.32
C PHE A 9 -31.48 31.09 -1.93
N THR A 10 -32.67 30.62 -1.60
CA THR A 10 -32.97 29.20 -1.56
C THR A 10 -33.50 28.81 -2.92
N ASN A 11 -32.80 27.95 -3.65
CA ASN A 11 -33.17 27.41 -4.96
C ASN A 11 -33.28 28.45 -6.09
N ASN A 12 -32.15 28.92 -6.60
CA ASN A 12 -32.11 29.58 -7.92
C ASN A 12 -32.12 28.52 -9.03
N GLN A 13 -33.30 27.98 -9.34
CA GLN A 13 -33.53 27.32 -10.62
C GLN A 13 -34.11 28.36 -11.60
N LEU A 14 -33.34 28.73 -12.63
CA LEU A 14 -33.91 29.36 -13.81
C LEU A 14 -34.73 28.32 -14.60
N GLN A 15 -35.85 28.73 -15.17
CA GLN A 15 -36.60 27.94 -16.14
C GLN A 15 -35.69 27.53 -17.29
N GLY A 16 -35.23 26.28 -17.26
CA GLY A 16 -34.30 25.73 -18.23
C GLY A 16 -33.30 24.70 -17.66
N GLY A 17 -33.32 24.45 -16.34
CA GLY A 17 -32.53 23.37 -15.73
C GLY A 17 -31.03 23.64 -15.63
N ILE A 18 -30.59 24.88 -15.81
CA ILE A 18 -29.21 25.29 -15.55
C ILE A 18 -29.13 25.75 -14.09
N GLU A 19 -28.37 25.03 -13.27
CA GLU A 19 -28.04 25.48 -11.92
C GLU A 19 -27.23 26.77 -12.02
N ASN A 20 -27.83 27.89 -11.64
CA ASN A 20 -27.13 29.16 -11.57
C ASN A 20 -26.36 29.21 -10.23
N HIS A 21 -25.11 28.94 -10.27
CA HIS A 21 -24.20 29.49 -9.29
C HIS A 21 -24.16 31.01 -9.48
N ILE A 22 -24.31 31.77 -8.40
CA ILE A 22 -23.95 33.18 -8.43
C ILE A 22 -22.44 33.15 -8.58
N GLY A 23 -21.93 33.54 -9.74
CA GLY A 23 -20.50 33.65 -10.00
C GLY A 23 -19.91 34.63 -9.00
N SER A 24 -19.47 34.13 -7.85
CA SER A 24 -18.76 34.93 -6.87
C SER A 24 -17.28 34.63 -7.01
N GLN A 25 -16.48 35.70 -6.92
CA GLN A 25 -15.03 35.61 -7.07
C GLN A 25 -14.44 34.76 -5.98
N ALA A 26 -13.43 33.95 -6.32
CA ALA A 26 -12.68 33.16 -5.36
C ALA A 26 -11.98 34.07 -4.32
N VAL A 27 -12.05 33.69 -3.06
CA VAL A 27 -11.46 34.44 -1.94
C VAL A 27 -10.49 33.60 -1.14
N LYS A 28 -10.49 32.26 -1.30
CA LYS A 28 -9.63 31.35 -0.53
C LYS A 28 -9.26 30.12 -1.34
N LEU A 29 -8.01 29.68 -1.18
CA LEU A 29 -7.52 28.37 -1.62
C LEU A 29 -7.65 27.37 -0.47
N ILE A 30 -8.20 26.19 -0.74
CA ILE A 30 -8.32 25.11 0.25
C ILE A 30 -7.83 23.78 -0.31
N ARG A 31 -7.40 22.88 0.58
CA ARG A 31 -7.16 21.47 0.26
C ARG A 31 -8.50 20.71 0.28
N THR A 32 -8.72 19.84 -0.71
CA THR A 32 -9.83 18.89 -0.76
C THR A 32 -9.32 17.48 -1.00
N ASP A 33 -9.88 16.49 -0.31
CA ASP A 33 -9.50 15.10 -0.55
C ASP A 33 -9.97 14.64 -1.94
N SER A 34 -9.16 13.89 -2.67
CA SER A 34 -9.45 13.44 -4.03
C SER A 34 -10.73 12.58 -4.13
N ASN A 35 -11.10 11.91 -3.04
CA ASN A 35 -12.32 11.11 -2.95
C ASN A 35 -13.57 11.93 -2.61
N THR A 36 -13.41 13.22 -2.30
CA THR A 36 -14.55 14.10 -2.10
C THR A 36 -15.13 14.39 -3.48
N VAL A 37 -16.12 13.60 -3.87
CA VAL A 37 -16.99 13.97 -5.00
C VAL A 37 -17.63 15.29 -4.61
N ILE A 38 -17.15 16.38 -5.20
CA ILE A 38 -17.82 17.67 -5.10
C ILE A 38 -19.11 17.54 -5.93
N GLN A 39 -20.04 16.74 -5.39
CA GLN A 39 -21.42 16.87 -5.81
C GLN A 39 -21.84 18.26 -5.37
N ASN A 40 -22.57 18.97 -6.19
CA ASN A 40 -23.20 20.29 -6.00
C ASN A 40 -23.82 20.49 -4.60
N THR A 41 -23.07 20.25 -3.56
CA THR A 41 -23.52 20.27 -2.19
C THR A 41 -23.19 21.65 -1.64
N TYR A 42 -24.23 22.50 -1.64
CA TYR A 42 -24.31 23.66 -0.79
C TYR A 42 -23.79 23.31 0.61
N ILE A 43 -22.62 23.81 0.96
CA ILE A 43 -22.12 23.80 2.33
C ILE A 43 -22.91 24.92 3.04
N PRO A 44 -23.81 24.60 3.98
CA PRO A 44 -24.63 25.64 4.59
C PRO A 44 -23.75 26.68 5.29
N PRO A 45 -24.06 27.99 5.17
CA PRO A 45 -23.23 29.10 5.69
C PRO A 45 -22.89 28.99 7.20
N ILE A 46 -23.71 28.28 7.97
CA ILE A 46 -23.54 28.10 9.42
C ILE A 46 -22.35 27.14 9.73
N ALA A 47 -21.96 26.29 8.77
CA ALA A 47 -20.78 25.43 8.90
C ALA A 47 -19.48 26.14 8.45
N VAL A 48 -19.62 27.24 7.72
CA VAL A 48 -18.52 27.99 7.10
C VAL A 48 -17.66 28.69 8.15
N ASP A 49 -18.26 29.25 9.19
CA ASP A 49 -17.58 30.14 10.14
C ASP A 49 -16.61 29.41 11.10
N ARG A 50 -16.76 28.09 11.31
CA ARG A 50 -15.83 27.28 12.10
C ARG A 50 -15.01 26.26 11.31
N ARG A 51 -15.46 25.88 10.11
CA ARG A 51 -14.73 24.90 9.29
C ARG A 51 -13.85 25.55 8.22
N LEU A 52 -14.12 26.78 7.83
CA LEU A 52 -13.27 27.52 6.87
C LEU A 52 -11.94 27.94 7.49
N SER A 53 -11.90 28.25 8.77
CA SER A 53 -10.62 28.48 9.48
C SER A 53 -9.73 27.24 9.51
N ASP A 54 -10.35 26.04 9.55
CA ASP A 54 -9.60 24.76 9.61
C ASP A 54 -9.30 24.19 8.20
N LEU A 55 -10.09 24.53 7.19
CA LEU A 55 -9.91 24.06 5.80
C LEU A 55 -8.78 24.76 5.03
N GLY A 56 -8.27 25.88 5.52
CA GLY A 56 -7.13 26.60 4.94
C GLY A 56 -5.86 26.49 5.77
N SER A 57 -5.85 25.61 6.78
CA SER A 57 -4.69 25.39 7.63
C SER A 57 -3.62 24.55 6.94
N ASP A 58 -2.38 24.75 7.37
CA ASP A 58 -1.24 23.92 7.01
C ASP A 58 -1.60 22.45 7.21
N PHE A 59 -1.15 21.59 6.28
CA PHE A 59 -1.37 20.15 6.37
C PHE A 59 -0.06 19.38 6.40
N SER A 60 -0.09 18.15 6.90
CA SER A 60 1.07 17.26 6.92
C SER A 60 0.71 15.90 6.32
N ILE A 61 1.58 15.37 5.47
CA ILE A 61 1.47 14.05 4.87
C ILE A 61 2.76 13.29 5.17
N GLY A 62 2.65 12.22 5.93
CA GLY A 62 3.74 11.29 6.20
C GLY A 62 3.78 10.14 5.20
N ASN A 63 4.88 9.37 5.26
CA ASN A 63 5.07 8.15 4.46
C ASN A 63 5.00 8.35 2.93
N VAL A 64 5.38 9.53 2.45
CA VAL A 64 5.44 9.82 1.01
C VAL A 64 6.55 8.99 0.37
N ALA A 65 6.23 8.20 -0.64
CA ALA A 65 7.23 7.51 -1.43
C ALA A 65 7.74 8.44 -2.54
N SER A 66 9.03 8.69 -2.57
CA SER A 66 9.62 9.55 -3.60
C SER A 66 9.39 8.99 -5.00
N GLY A 67 8.85 9.81 -5.90
CA GLY A 67 8.56 9.45 -7.28
C GLY A 67 7.33 8.57 -7.48
N GLN A 68 6.50 8.42 -6.46
CA GLN A 68 5.22 7.72 -6.54
C GLN A 68 4.05 8.69 -6.27
N ARG A 69 2.85 8.29 -6.65
CA ARG A 69 1.62 9.01 -6.29
C ARG A 69 1.39 8.91 -4.79
N LEU A 70 0.76 9.92 -4.22
CA LEU A 70 0.28 9.82 -2.85
C LEU A 70 -0.75 8.68 -2.72
N PRO A 71 -0.77 7.96 -1.59
CA PRO A 71 -1.81 6.96 -1.32
C PRO A 71 -3.20 7.58 -1.43
N GLY A 72 -4.20 6.80 -1.85
CA GLY A 72 -5.54 7.30 -2.15
C GLY A 72 -6.24 8.02 -0.98
N ASP A 73 -5.92 7.66 0.25
CA ASP A 73 -6.38 8.31 1.49
C ASP A 73 -5.66 9.64 1.81
N SER A 74 -4.49 9.85 1.20
CA SER A 74 -3.66 11.06 1.34
C SER A 74 -3.63 11.90 0.07
N ALA A 75 -4.15 11.40 -1.05
CA ALA A 75 -4.25 12.11 -2.31
C ALA A 75 -5.25 13.28 -2.17
N PHE A 76 -4.90 14.43 -2.72
CA PHE A 76 -5.69 15.64 -2.58
C PHE A 76 -5.64 16.51 -3.83
N ASN A 77 -6.61 17.40 -3.92
CA ASN A 77 -6.68 18.47 -4.89
C ASN A 77 -6.67 19.83 -4.18
N MET A 78 -6.38 20.90 -4.89
CA MET A 78 -6.56 22.27 -4.40
C MET A 78 -7.79 22.86 -5.03
N THR A 79 -8.60 23.59 -4.26
CA THR A 79 -9.88 24.11 -4.70
C THR A 79 -10.04 25.56 -4.33
N LEU A 80 -10.54 26.34 -5.28
CA LEU A 80 -10.90 27.73 -5.08
C LEU A 80 -12.33 27.83 -4.53
N ILE A 81 -12.49 28.54 -3.42
CA ILE A 81 -13.81 28.80 -2.84
C ILE A 81 -14.08 30.30 -2.74
N ASP A 82 -15.35 30.64 -2.86
CA ASP A 82 -15.86 32.00 -2.71
C ASP A 82 -16.13 32.38 -1.24
N ALA A 83 -16.57 33.59 -1.00
CA ALA A 83 -16.91 34.10 0.34
C ALA A 83 -18.08 33.35 1.01
N TYR A 84 -18.80 32.53 0.27
CA TYR A 84 -19.90 31.69 0.76
C TYR A 84 -19.49 30.24 0.98
N GLY A 85 -18.22 29.90 0.74
CA GLY A 85 -17.69 28.55 0.87
C GLY A 85 -18.09 27.63 -0.30
N GLN A 86 -18.50 28.20 -1.43
CA GLN A 86 -18.83 27.44 -2.65
C GLN A 86 -17.61 27.39 -3.56
N VAL A 87 -17.49 26.31 -4.32
CA VAL A 87 -16.42 26.19 -5.33
C VAL A 87 -16.64 27.24 -6.43
N ALA A 88 -15.59 27.94 -6.82
CA ALA A 88 -15.61 28.92 -7.91
C ALA A 88 -15.69 28.21 -9.26
N LEU A 89 -16.85 27.63 -9.58
CA LEU A 89 -17.04 26.73 -10.73
C LEU A 89 -16.86 27.40 -12.11
N ASP A 90 -16.85 28.73 -12.16
CA ASP A 90 -16.62 29.50 -13.39
C ASP A 90 -15.13 29.79 -13.64
N ASP A 91 -14.24 29.31 -12.77
CA ASP A 91 -12.80 29.54 -12.89
C ASP A 91 -12.11 28.37 -13.62
N ASP A 92 -11.78 28.60 -14.87
CA ASP A 92 -11.02 27.70 -15.74
C ASP A 92 -9.69 28.34 -16.22
N GLU A 93 -9.29 29.50 -15.65
CA GLU A 93 -8.11 30.25 -16.09
C GLU A 93 -7.02 30.35 -15.01
N SER A 94 -7.41 30.29 -13.75
CA SER A 94 -6.48 30.42 -12.63
C SER A 94 -5.43 29.33 -12.63
N THR A 95 -4.29 29.66 -12.05
CA THR A 95 -3.14 28.74 -12.04
C THR A 95 -2.63 28.53 -10.64
N LEU A 96 -2.24 27.29 -10.37
CA LEU A 96 -1.56 26.87 -9.16
C LEU A 96 -0.08 26.62 -9.45
N GLN A 97 0.78 27.18 -8.62
CA GLN A 97 2.21 26.91 -8.59
C GLN A 97 2.60 26.40 -7.21
N VAL A 98 3.67 25.61 -7.16
CA VAL A 98 4.17 25.02 -5.91
C VAL A 98 5.61 25.43 -5.71
N TYR A 99 5.90 25.99 -4.57
CA TYR A 99 7.23 26.45 -4.19
C TYR A 99 7.72 25.72 -2.95
N VAL A 100 9.04 25.61 -2.82
CA VAL A 100 9.68 25.19 -1.59
C VAL A 100 9.72 26.37 -0.63
N ASP A 101 9.20 26.18 0.59
CA ASP A 101 9.25 27.19 1.66
C ASP A 101 10.70 27.62 1.93
N ASP A 102 10.91 28.89 2.26
CA ASP A 102 12.25 29.47 2.46
C ASP A 102 13.01 28.80 3.63
N GLU A 103 12.31 28.25 4.61
CA GLU A 103 12.90 27.45 5.68
C GLU A 103 13.63 26.19 5.15
N TYR A 104 13.24 25.71 3.97
CA TYR A 104 13.79 24.53 3.30
C TYR A 104 14.52 24.86 2.00
N ALA A 105 15.02 26.08 1.87
CA ALA A 105 15.69 26.59 0.66
C ALA A 105 16.90 25.73 0.22
N ASP A 106 17.59 25.08 1.16
CA ASP A 106 18.69 24.15 0.92
C ASP A 106 18.30 22.90 0.13
N LYS A 107 17.01 22.58 0.11
CA LYS A 107 16.43 21.41 -0.59
C LYS A 107 15.82 21.77 -1.95
N ARG A 108 15.74 23.06 -2.29
CA ARG A 108 15.08 23.56 -3.51
C ARG A 108 15.62 22.91 -4.78
N ASP A 109 16.93 22.81 -4.91
CA ASP A 109 17.59 22.26 -6.10
C ASP A 109 17.48 20.72 -6.20
N ARG A 110 17.08 20.08 -5.12
CA ARG A 110 16.93 18.60 -5.02
C ARG A 110 15.48 18.13 -5.02
N PHE A 111 14.56 19.06 -4.88
CA PHE A 111 13.12 18.78 -4.96
C PHE A 111 12.64 18.90 -6.40
N TYR A 112 11.88 17.90 -6.85
CA TYR A 112 11.22 17.91 -8.16
C TYR A 112 9.74 17.56 -8.00
N LEU A 113 8.92 18.22 -8.80
CA LEU A 113 7.50 17.97 -8.93
C LEU A 113 7.18 17.58 -10.37
N SER A 114 6.24 16.66 -10.60
CA SER A 114 5.91 16.18 -11.95
C SER A 114 5.23 17.22 -12.84
N PHE A 115 4.84 18.36 -12.29
CA PHE A 115 4.28 19.48 -13.02
C PHE A 115 4.95 20.79 -12.58
N GLU A 116 4.98 21.77 -13.45
CA GLU A 116 5.47 23.12 -13.14
C GLU A 116 4.30 24.03 -12.71
N LYS A 117 3.16 23.87 -13.37
CA LYS A 117 1.96 24.67 -13.17
C LYS A 117 0.72 23.84 -13.48
N LYS A 118 -0.32 24.00 -12.70
CA LYS A 118 -1.67 23.43 -12.99
C LYS A 118 -2.66 24.55 -13.26
N VAL A 119 -3.56 24.34 -14.18
CA VAL A 119 -4.65 25.26 -14.48
C VAL A 119 -5.91 24.74 -13.78
N ALA A 120 -6.75 25.63 -13.30
CA ALA A 120 -8.03 25.25 -12.71
C ALA A 120 -8.95 24.63 -13.76
N GLU A 121 -9.70 23.64 -13.35
CA GLU A 121 -10.84 23.09 -14.07
C GLU A 121 -12.05 23.24 -13.17
N ARG A 122 -12.92 24.20 -13.49
CA ARG A 122 -14.09 24.54 -12.66
C ARG A 122 -13.69 24.84 -11.19
N GLY A 123 -12.65 25.65 -11.02
CA GLY A 123 -12.15 26.04 -9.72
C GLY A 123 -11.35 24.98 -8.95
N ILE A 124 -11.02 23.85 -9.58
CA ILE A 124 -10.28 22.73 -8.97
C ILE A 124 -8.96 22.55 -9.70
N PHE A 125 -7.87 22.47 -8.95
CA PHE A 125 -6.54 22.09 -9.44
C PHE A 125 -6.33 20.61 -9.15
N HIS A 126 -6.38 19.78 -10.18
CA HIS A 126 -6.17 18.33 -10.07
C HIS A 126 -4.68 18.01 -9.90
N ILE A 127 -4.27 17.70 -8.67
CA ILE A 127 -2.90 17.35 -8.29
C ILE A 127 -2.79 16.01 -7.58
N ASP A 128 -3.88 15.25 -7.50
CA ASP A 128 -3.94 13.90 -6.94
C ASP A 128 -3.10 12.87 -7.71
N ASP A 129 -2.74 13.17 -8.96
CA ASP A 129 -1.83 12.39 -9.80
C ASP A 129 -0.37 12.84 -9.73
N ALA A 130 -0.08 13.89 -8.95
CA ALA A 130 1.26 14.47 -8.87
C ALA A 130 2.29 13.51 -8.26
N LEU A 131 3.51 13.57 -8.81
CA LEU A 131 4.66 12.83 -8.29
C LEU A 131 5.64 13.83 -7.65
N TYR A 132 5.99 13.55 -6.41
CA TYR A 132 6.88 14.36 -5.59
C TYR A 132 8.21 13.62 -5.43
N TYR A 133 9.34 14.30 -5.73
CA TYR A 133 10.67 13.70 -5.68
C TYR A 133 11.54 14.46 -4.69
N LEU A 134 12.02 13.77 -3.68
CA LEU A 134 13.03 14.24 -2.74
C LEU A 134 13.80 13.02 -2.23
N LYS A 135 14.99 13.24 -1.68
CA LYS A 135 15.78 12.16 -1.09
C LYS A 135 14.95 11.41 -0.04
N PRO A 136 14.82 10.07 -0.15
CA PRO A 136 14.12 9.27 0.84
C PRO A 136 14.67 9.49 2.26
N GLY A 137 13.78 9.63 3.23
CA GLY A 137 14.09 9.99 4.61
C GLY A 137 14.12 11.50 4.89
N ASP A 138 14.10 12.35 3.87
CA ASP A 138 14.02 13.80 4.03
C ASP A 138 12.58 14.26 4.20
N ASN A 139 12.43 15.51 4.62
CA ASN A 139 11.16 16.22 4.72
C ASN A 139 11.24 17.56 4.00
N ILE A 140 10.11 18.12 3.63
CA ILE A 140 10.03 19.41 2.95
C ILE A 140 8.69 20.09 3.28
N LYS A 141 8.72 21.42 3.30
CA LYS A 141 7.55 22.27 3.40
C LYS A 141 7.32 22.95 2.06
N LEU A 142 6.13 22.82 1.51
CA LEU A 142 5.73 23.33 0.22
C LEU A 142 4.66 24.38 0.39
N VAL A 143 4.72 25.41 -0.42
CA VAL A 143 3.71 26.45 -0.53
C VAL A 143 2.96 26.27 -1.84
N PHE A 144 1.70 25.99 -1.78
CA PHE A 144 0.77 25.89 -2.90
C PHE A 144 0.11 27.25 -3.09
N GLN A 145 0.43 27.97 -4.14
CA GLN A 145 -0.04 29.35 -4.36
C GLN A 145 -0.79 29.47 -5.66
N THR A 146 -1.90 30.21 -5.64
CA THR A 146 -2.72 30.52 -6.82
C THR A 146 -2.73 31.99 -7.14
N ASN A 147 -2.94 32.32 -8.41
CA ASN A 147 -3.26 33.68 -8.87
C ASN A 147 -4.77 33.95 -8.99
N GLY A 148 -5.62 32.95 -8.69
CA GLY A 148 -7.07 33.06 -8.81
C GLY A 148 -7.74 33.96 -7.76
N ILE A 149 -7.00 34.40 -6.74
CA ILE A 149 -7.51 35.25 -5.67
C ILE A 149 -6.96 36.66 -5.83
N PRO A 150 -7.82 37.66 -6.16
CA PRO A 150 -7.37 39.00 -6.37
C PRO A 150 -6.94 39.69 -5.08
N ARG A 151 -5.72 40.16 -5.04
CA ARG A 151 -5.12 40.84 -3.87
C ARG A 151 -5.79 42.16 -3.47
N PHE A 152 -6.54 42.78 -4.39
CA PHE A 152 -7.20 44.07 -4.13
C PHE A 152 -8.51 43.95 -3.37
N LEU A 153 -9.04 42.74 -3.19
CA LEU A 153 -10.28 42.51 -2.42
C LEU A 153 -10.07 42.59 -0.90
N ASN A 154 -8.85 42.52 -0.45
CA ASN A 154 -8.53 42.46 0.97
C ASN A 154 -8.05 43.84 1.47
N PHE A 155 -8.97 44.61 2.04
CA PHE A 155 -8.65 45.90 2.70
C PHE A 155 -7.83 45.67 3.98
N GLY A 156 -6.53 45.35 3.82
CA GLY A 156 -5.57 45.30 4.92
C GLY A 156 -5.45 43.95 5.63
N GLU A 157 -6.15 42.91 5.18
CA GLU A 157 -5.98 41.51 5.66
C GLU A 157 -5.06 40.72 4.74
N SER A 158 -4.42 39.67 5.27
CA SER A 158 -3.62 38.76 4.47
C SER A 158 -4.48 38.02 3.47
N VAL A 159 -3.99 37.90 2.23
CA VAL A 159 -4.69 37.18 1.16
C VAL A 159 -4.50 35.68 1.37
N ASP A 160 -5.58 34.91 1.49
CA ASP A 160 -5.55 33.45 1.61
C ASP A 160 -5.34 32.76 0.23
N ASP A 161 -4.33 33.28 -0.54
CA ASP A 161 -3.99 32.80 -1.88
C ASP A 161 -3.02 31.58 -1.86
N SER A 162 -2.64 31.13 -0.68
CA SER A 162 -1.71 30.03 -0.50
C SER A 162 -2.08 29.09 0.65
N VAL A 163 -1.67 27.84 0.50
CA VAL A 163 -1.79 26.78 1.53
C VAL A 163 -0.43 26.11 1.68
N THR A 164 -0.03 25.82 2.91
CA THR A 164 1.26 25.20 3.20
C THR A 164 1.09 23.70 3.47
N GLY A 165 1.93 22.88 2.84
CA GLY A 165 1.95 21.42 3.04
C GLY A 165 3.30 20.93 3.51
N PHE A 166 3.35 20.16 4.59
CA PHE A 166 4.54 19.48 5.06
C PHE A 166 4.54 18.03 4.58
N LEU A 167 5.54 17.64 3.79
CA LEU A 167 5.70 16.29 3.26
C LEU A 167 6.89 15.61 3.92
N GLN A 168 6.67 14.41 4.45
CA GLN A 168 7.70 13.56 5.02
C GLN A 168 7.91 12.34 4.14
N PHE A 169 9.09 12.23 3.53
CA PHE A 169 9.43 11.13 2.64
C PHE A 169 9.95 9.93 3.44
N ARG A 170 9.37 8.76 3.16
CA ARG A 170 9.86 7.50 3.72
C ARG A 170 11.12 7.03 3.01
N PHE A 171 11.90 6.19 3.65
CA PHE A 171 12.93 5.42 2.98
C PHE A 171 12.31 4.44 1.97
N CYS A 172 13.08 4.09 0.94
CA CYS A 172 12.68 3.02 0.05
C CYS A 172 12.57 1.71 0.83
N GLN A 173 11.59 0.88 0.47
CA GLN A 173 11.27 -0.36 1.17
C GLN A 173 11.87 -1.57 0.44
N VAL A 174 11.76 -2.74 1.07
CA VAL A 174 12.07 -4.01 0.42
C VAL A 174 11.31 -4.11 -0.91
N GLY A 175 11.97 -4.58 -1.94
CA GLY A 175 11.43 -4.59 -3.30
C GLY A 175 11.70 -3.33 -4.12
N GLU A 176 12.07 -2.23 -3.48
CA GLU A 176 12.37 -0.96 -4.12
C GLU A 176 13.87 -0.67 -4.15
N ILE A 177 14.30 0.10 -5.14
CA ILE A 177 15.65 0.64 -5.25
C ILE A 177 15.60 2.16 -5.41
N TYR A 178 16.71 2.83 -5.15
CA TYR A 178 16.90 4.24 -5.47
C TYR A 178 17.02 4.38 -6.99
N GLY A 179 16.01 4.96 -7.61
CA GLY A 179 15.98 5.30 -9.02
C GLY A 179 16.53 6.70 -9.31
N SER A 180 16.31 7.17 -10.53
CA SER A 180 16.66 8.55 -10.92
C SER A 180 15.88 9.56 -10.08
N ARG A 181 16.50 10.71 -9.78
CA ARG A 181 15.90 11.78 -8.95
C ARG A 181 15.47 11.30 -7.57
N PHE A 182 16.18 10.33 -6.99
CA PHE A 182 15.87 9.74 -5.69
C PHE A 182 14.53 9.01 -5.61
N SER A 183 13.91 8.64 -6.73
CA SER A 183 12.65 7.89 -6.70
C SER A 183 12.83 6.51 -6.05
N CYS A 184 11.82 6.06 -5.28
CA CYS A 184 11.72 4.67 -4.86
C CYS A 184 11.03 3.88 -5.96
N THR A 185 11.78 3.06 -6.68
CA THR A 185 11.30 2.32 -7.86
C THR A 185 11.29 0.83 -7.58
N LEU A 186 10.14 0.18 -7.77
CA LEU A 186 10.02 -1.28 -7.65
C LEU A 186 10.88 -2.00 -8.71
N CYS A 187 11.55 -3.06 -8.30
CA CYS A 187 12.19 -3.97 -9.22
C CYS A 187 11.18 -4.57 -10.20
N ARG A 188 11.59 -4.69 -11.46
CA ARG A 188 10.72 -5.20 -12.53
C ARG A 188 10.51 -6.72 -12.39
N LYS A 189 9.47 -7.23 -13.02
CA LYS A 189 9.24 -8.67 -13.15
C LYS A 189 10.49 -9.39 -13.65
N GLY A 190 10.85 -10.50 -12.98
CA GLY A 190 12.08 -11.24 -13.23
C GLY A 190 13.30 -10.75 -12.46
N SER A 191 13.15 -9.70 -11.66
CA SER A 191 14.18 -9.21 -10.74
C SER A 191 13.58 -8.89 -9.38
N MET A 192 14.39 -8.93 -8.32
CA MET A 192 13.98 -8.77 -6.94
C MET A 192 14.97 -7.91 -6.15
N GLN A 193 14.51 -7.38 -5.05
CA GLN A 193 15.33 -6.73 -4.04
C GLN A 193 14.81 -7.15 -2.65
N LEU A 194 15.64 -7.76 -1.82
CA LEU A 194 15.25 -8.32 -0.52
C LEU A 194 15.96 -7.67 0.67
N ASN A 195 16.77 -6.64 0.44
CA ASN A 195 17.36 -5.87 1.53
C ASN A 195 16.25 -5.02 2.20
N PRO A 196 16.01 -5.19 3.51
CA PRO A 196 14.99 -4.41 4.22
C PRO A 196 15.35 -2.92 4.36
N ASN A 197 16.62 -2.57 4.20
CA ASN A 197 17.12 -1.20 4.29
C ASN A 197 17.91 -0.86 3.02
N PRO A 198 17.27 -0.69 1.88
CA PRO A 198 17.96 -0.35 0.64
C PRO A 198 18.63 1.02 0.76
N ASP A 199 19.81 1.14 0.18
CA ASP A 199 20.60 2.35 0.06
C ASP A 199 20.84 2.71 -1.42
N GLU A 200 21.63 3.75 -1.66
CA GLU A 200 21.95 4.22 -3.02
C GLU A 200 22.75 3.18 -3.85
N ASN A 201 23.38 2.20 -3.21
CA ASN A 201 24.15 1.11 -3.86
C ASN A 201 23.29 -0.14 -4.08
N THR A 202 22.11 -0.19 -3.48
CA THR A 202 21.20 -1.33 -3.62
C THR A 202 20.65 -1.38 -5.04
N HIS A 203 20.68 -2.55 -5.66
CA HIS A 203 20.20 -2.80 -7.01
C HIS A 203 19.27 -4.02 -7.07
N CYS A 204 18.49 -4.10 -8.15
CA CYS A 204 17.66 -5.27 -8.39
C CYS A 204 18.53 -6.43 -8.86
N GLU A 205 18.39 -7.58 -8.20
CA GLU A 205 19.03 -8.85 -8.58
C GLU A 205 18.12 -9.63 -9.52
N ASN A 206 18.70 -10.28 -10.52
CA ASN A 206 17.94 -11.16 -11.41
C ASN A 206 17.52 -12.42 -10.65
N CYS A 207 16.28 -12.82 -10.81
CA CYS A 207 15.76 -14.05 -10.25
C CYS A 207 16.22 -15.26 -11.06
N ASP A 208 16.61 -16.34 -10.38
CA ASP A 208 16.79 -17.64 -11.03
C ASP A 208 15.42 -18.25 -11.33
N LEU A 209 14.93 -18.02 -12.55
CA LEU A 209 13.63 -18.50 -12.98
C LEU A 209 13.53 -20.03 -13.10
N SER A 210 14.62 -20.78 -12.90
CA SER A 210 14.56 -22.25 -12.84
C SER A 210 14.03 -22.74 -11.49
N THR A 211 14.27 -21.99 -10.43
CA THR A 211 13.93 -22.33 -9.05
C THR A 211 12.86 -21.42 -8.45
N THR A 212 12.67 -20.22 -9.03
CA THR A 212 11.80 -19.17 -8.47
C THR A 212 10.70 -18.71 -9.42
N SER A 213 9.60 -18.25 -8.84
CA SER A 213 8.62 -17.37 -9.46
C SER A 213 8.84 -15.97 -8.95
N CYS A 214 8.89 -14.97 -9.84
CA CYS A 214 9.37 -13.64 -9.52
C CYS A 214 8.56 -12.59 -10.28
N ASP A 215 7.66 -11.92 -9.56
CA ASP A 215 6.76 -10.89 -10.12
C ASP A 215 7.32 -9.48 -10.00
N GLY A 216 8.54 -9.35 -9.47
CA GLY A 216 9.21 -8.08 -9.24
C GLY A 216 9.10 -7.60 -7.78
N GLY A 217 9.92 -6.63 -7.43
CA GLY A 217 9.96 -6.12 -6.08
C GLY A 217 10.45 -7.18 -5.08
N ASP A 218 9.67 -7.39 -4.05
CA ASP A 218 9.84 -8.45 -3.04
C ASP A 218 8.96 -9.68 -3.32
N LYS A 219 8.14 -9.62 -4.38
CA LYS A 219 7.23 -10.70 -4.77
C LYS A 219 7.97 -11.84 -5.46
N VAL A 220 8.69 -12.61 -4.65
CA VAL A 220 9.45 -13.77 -5.09
C VAL A 220 9.14 -14.97 -4.20
N GLY A 221 9.01 -16.15 -4.82
CA GLY A 221 8.76 -17.38 -4.11
C GLY A 221 9.22 -18.60 -4.90
N PRO A 222 9.23 -19.80 -4.30
CA PRO A 222 9.71 -21.01 -4.95
C PRO A 222 8.77 -21.46 -6.08
N ARG A 223 9.35 -22.04 -7.12
CA ARG A 223 8.59 -22.85 -8.10
C ARG A 223 8.19 -24.20 -7.51
N GLN A 224 7.31 -24.89 -8.20
CA GLN A 224 6.93 -26.26 -7.85
C GLN A 224 8.17 -27.17 -7.73
N GLY A 225 8.25 -27.91 -6.64
CA GLY A 225 9.37 -28.77 -6.31
C GLY A 225 10.49 -28.09 -5.54
N TYR A 226 10.33 -26.80 -5.22
CA TYR A 226 11.25 -26.02 -4.40
C TYR A 226 10.55 -25.43 -3.19
N TRP A 227 11.33 -25.09 -2.18
CA TRP A 227 10.95 -24.48 -0.92
C TRP A 227 11.88 -23.32 -0.60
N ARG A 228 11.35 -22.20 -0.11
CA ARG A 228 12.16 -21.06 0.35
C ARG A 228 12.32 -21.16 1.87
N MET A 229 13.54 -20.95 2.36
CA MET A 229 13.85 -21.10 3.78
C MET A 229 13.02 -20.17 4.68
N ASN A 230 12.89 -18.92 4.28
CA ASN A 230 12.01 -17.91 4.88
C ASN A 230 11.69 -16.83 3.84
N GLU A 231 10.77 -15.94 4.14
CA GLU A 231 10.28 -14.91 3.19
C GLU A 231 11.33 -13.85 2.81
N THR A 232 12.40 -13.72 3.58
CA THR A 232 13.48 -12.76 3.31
C THR A 232 14.73 -13.39 2.70
N ALA A 233 14.83 -14.71 2.72
CA ALA A 233 16.00 -15.41 2.20
C ALA A 233 15.97 -15.53 0.67
N ASN A 234 17.12 -15.35 0.03
CA ASN A 234 17.31 -15.66 -1.40
C ASN A 234 17.87 -17.09 -1.57
N ILE A 235 17.31 -18.05 -0.82
CA ILE A 235 17.75 -19.45 -0.83
C ILE A 235 16.55 -20.34 -1.12
N PHE A 236 16.62 -21.06 -2.23
CA PHE A 236 15.56 -21.95 -2.72
C PHE A 236 16.09 -23.39 -2.74
N LEU A 237 15.55 -24.23 -1.88
CA LEU A 237 16.00 -25.61 -1.69
C LEU A 237 15.06 -26.56 -2.46
N ARG A 238 15.65 -27.58 -3.06
CA ARG A 238 14.87 -28.62 -3.74
C ARG A 238 14.16 -29.49 -2.68
N CYS A 239 12.88 -29.70 -2.85
CA CYS A 239 12.11 -30.58 -1.98
C CYS A 239 12.48 -32.04 -2.21
N PRO A 240 12.59 -32.85 -1.13
CA PRO A 240 12.84 -34.29 -1.25
C PRO A 240 11.75 -34.98 -2.09
N ILE A 241 10.51 -34.54 -1.91
CA ILE A 241 9.35 -34.99 -2.69
C ILE A 241 8.89 -33.82 -3.52
N LYS A 242 9.26 -33.83 -4.81
CA LYS A 242 8.98 -32.70 -5.72
C LYS A 242 7.48 -32.35 -5.78
N GLU A 243 6.62 -33.34 -5.81
CA GLU A 243 5.18 -33.20 -5.92
C GLU A 243 4.52 -32.68 -4.65
N ALA A 244 5.21 -32.77 -3.50
CA ALA A 244 4.71 -32.26 -2.22
C ALA A 244 4.85 -30.75 -2.09
N CYS A 245 5.80 -30.12 -2.79
CA CYS A 245 6.00 -28.69 -2.81
C CYS A 245 5.29 -28.07 -4.02
N LEU A 246 4.17 -27.41 -3.76
CA LEU A 246 3.34 -26.80 -4.82
C LEU A 246 3.90 -25.46 -5.35
N GLY A 247 4.91 -24.91 -4.63
CA GLY A 247 5.48 -23.62 -4.97
C GLY A 247 4.66 -22.43 -4.41
N ALA A 248 5.01 -21.24 -4.90
CA ALA A 248 4.53 -19.96 -4.38
C ALA A 248 3.31 -19.41 -5.11
N THR A 249 3.05 -19.84 -6.34
CA THR A 249 2.10 -19.18 -7.24
C THR A 249 0.71 -19.79 -7.20
N VAL A 250 -0.29 -18.91 -7.29
CA VAL A 250 -1.68 -19.23 -7.61
C VAL A 250 -2.09 -18.27 -8.74
N ASP A 251 -2.69 -18.75 -9.80
CA ASP A 251 -3.15 -17.97 -10.97
C ASP A 251 -2.04 -17.06 -11.55
N ASN A 252 -0.79 -17.55 -11.55
CA ASN A 252 0.42 -16.86 -11.98
C ASN A 252 0.88 -15.68 -11.11
N GLU A 253 0.33 -15.48 -9.93
CA GLU A 253 0.80 -14.51 -8.96
C GLU A 253 1.49 -15.18 -7.78
N VAL A 254 2.54 -14.55 -7.22
CA VAL A 254 3.22 -15.01 -6.00
C VAL A 254 2.36 -14.68 -4.80
N ILE A 255 1.66 -15.69 -4.26
CA ILE A 255 0.78 -15.54 -3.07
C ILE A 255 1.42 -16.14 -1.81
N TYR A 256 2.24 -17.18 -1.97
CA TYR A 256 2.91 -17.88 -0.87
C TYR A 256 4.44 -17.71 -0.96
N PRO A 257 5.03 -16.64 -0.42
CA PRO A 257 6.46 -16.36 -0.59
C PRO A 257 7.39 -17.46 -0.10
N ALA A 258 6.99 -18.20 0.94
CA ALA A 258 7.75 -19.36 1.43
C ALA A 258 7.48 -20.65 0.64
N GLY A 259 6.39 -20.67 -0.15
CA GLY A 259 5.83 -21.85 -0.79
C GLY A 259 4.69 -22.47 0.03
N ARG A 260 4.03 -23.46 -0.56
CA ARG A 260 2.96 -24.22 0.11
C ARG A 260 3.11 -25.72 -0.14
N CYS A 261 2.64 -26.50 0.83
CA CYS A 261 2.62 -27.94 0.71
C CYS A 261 1.33 -28.46 0.07
N LYS A 262 1.44 -29.59 -0.62
CA LYS A 262 0.31 -30.37 -1.06
C LYS A 262 -0.46 -30.90 0.15
N GLU A 263 -1.72 -31.24 -0.05
CA GLU A 263 -2.54 -31.93 0.96
C GLU A 263 -1.80 -33.12 1.55
N ASN A 264 -1.97 -33.35 2.85
CA ASN A 264 -1.35 -34.39 3.66
C ASN A 264 0.13 -34.17 3.99
N TYR A 265 0.76 -33.08 3.49
CA TYR A 265 2.13 -32.72 3.79
C TYR A 265 2.19 -31.39 4.57
N GLN A 266 3.19 -31.26 5.43
CA GLN A 266 3.43 -30.06 6.22
C GLN A 266 4.93 -29.87 6.52
N GLY A 267 5.25 -28.75 7.20
CA GLY A 267 6.58 -28.44 7.66
C GLY A 267 7.53 -27.96 6.56
N ASN A 268 8.78 -27.78 6.92
CA ASN A 268 9.80 -27.31 6.00
C ASN A 268 10.05 -28.34 4.88
N LEU A 269 10.22 -27.84 3.67
CA LEU A 269 10.40 -28.69 2.49
C LEU A 269 9.23 -29.64 2.22
N CYS A 270 8.08 -29.41 2.85
CA CYS A 270 6.92 -30.30 2.83
C CYS A 270 7.31 -31.76 3.14
N ASN A 271 8.25 -31.94 4.05
CA ASN A 271 8.82 -33.25 4.33
C ASN A 271 8.09 -34.03 5.42
N ASP A 272 7.19 -33.42 6.17
CA ASP A 272 6.41 -34.06 7.23
C ASP A 272 5.00 -34.36 6.77
N CYS A 273 4.41 -35.40 7.34
CA CYS A 273 3.00 -35.71 7.15
C CYS A 273 2.14 -34.99 8.21
N ILE A 274 0.92 -34.62 7.84
CA ILE A 274 -0.05 -34.10 8.81
C ILE A 274 -0.51 -35.19 9.78
N THR A 275 -1.14 -34.80 10.88
CA THR A 275 -1.70 -35.74 11.86
C THR A 275 -2.67 -36.70 11.18
N GLY A 276 -2.52 -38.00 11.45
CA GLY A 276 -3.33 -39.06 10.82
C GLY A 276 -2.70 -39.67 9.56
N PHE A 277 -1.54 -39.10 9.10
CA PHE A 277 -0.80 -39.62 7.96
C PHE A 277 0.63 -40.02 8.39
N GLY A 278 1.16 -41.06 7.77
CA GLY A 278 2.51 -41.58 7.99
C GLY A 278 3.31 -41.68 6.69
N LYS A 279 4.65 -41.70 6.81
CA LYS A 279 5.53 -41.87 5.65
C LYS A 279 5.58 -43.30 5.16
N GLY A 280 5.48 -43.49 3.86
CA GLY A 280 5.75 -44.76 3.21
C GLY A 280 7.19 -45.21 3.40
N ARG A 281 7.42 -46.54 3.44
CA ARG A 281 8.72 -47.12 3.74
C ARG A 281 9.76 -46.91 2.61
N HIS A 282 9.30 -46.75 1.37
CA HIS A 282 10.19 -46.72 0.20
C HIS A 282 10.20 -45.36 -0.54
N ASP A 283 9.12 -44.62 -0.53
CA ASP A 283 8.95 -43.42 -1.34
C ASP A 283 8.73 -42.13 -0.55
N SER A 284 8.73 -42.22 0.79
CA SER A 284 8.51 -41.10 1.70
C SER A 284 7.18 -40.37 1.49
N THR A 285 6.26 -40.92 0.67
CA THR A 285 4.92 -40.34 0.48
C THR A 285 4.06 -40.47 1.74
N CYS A 286 3.16 -39.50 1.95
CA CYS A 286 2.27 -39.52 3.10
C CYS A 286 1.00 -40.32 2.79
N PHE A 287 0.78 -41.38 3.54
CA PHE A 287 -0.43 -42.22 3.48
C PHE A 287 -1.22 -42.07 4.74
N GLU A 288 -2.53 -42.20 4.62
CA GLU A 288 -3.43 -42.25 5.77
C GLU A 288 -3.06 -43.41 6.69
N CYS A 289 -2.88 -43.10 7.98
CA CYS A 289 -2.63 -44.11 8.98
C CYS A 289 -3.90 -44.96 9.14
N ASN A 290 -3.88 -46.17 8.56
CA ASN A 290 -4.99 -47.09 8.65
C ASN A 290 -5.07 -47.58 10.11
N SER A 291 -6.03 -47.11 10.87
CA SER A 291 -6.34 -47.59 12.21
C SER A 291 -7.00 -48.96 12.08
N ASN A 292 -6.22 -49.93 11.59
CA ASN A 292 -6.77 -51.30 11.47
C ASN A 292 -6.82 -51.92 12.88
N PRO A 293 -8.02 -52.08 13.46
CA PRO A 293 -8.17 -52.66 14.80
C PRO A 293 -7.53 -54.06 14.88
N ASN A 294 -7.42 -54.78 13.76
CA ASN A 294 -6.76 -56.05 13.67
C ASN A 294 -5.25 -56.00 14.00
N LEU A 295 -4.60 -54.86 13.78
CA LEU A 295 -3.19 -54.67 14.13
C LEU A 295 -3.02 -54.73 15.68
N TYR A 296 -3.86 -54.01 16.41
CA TYR A 296 -3.84 -54.05 17.89
C TYR A 296 -4.13 -55.41 18.43
N ILE A 297 -5.11 -56.15 17.85
CA ILE A 297 -5.43 -57.51 18.20
C ILE A 297 -4.20 -58.42 17.93
N SER A 298 -3.55 -58.25 16.81
CA SER A 298 -2.33 -59.05 16.49
C SER A 298 -1.18 -58.80 17.47
N ILE A 299 -0.95 -57.54 17.84
CA ILE A 299 0.09 -57.16 18.82
C ILE A 299 -0.28 -57.77 20.19
N LEU A 300 -1.51 -57.65 20.64
CA LEU A 300 -1.97 -58.22 21.88
C LEU A 300 -1.83 -59.75 21.87
N ALA A 301 -2.15 -60.43 20.78
CA ALA A 301 -1.99 -61.86 20.64
C ALA A 301 -0.49 -62.30 20.76
N VAL A 302 0.43 -61.56 20.12
CA VAL A 302 1.85 -61.83 20.22
C VAL A 302 2.37 -61.60 21.65
N VAL A 303 1.96 -60.53 22.32
CA VAL A 303 2.30 -60.26 23.72
C VAL A 303 1.77 -61.36 24.63
N ALA A 304 0.52 -61.75 24.48
CA ALA A 304 -0.09 -62.85 25.26
C ALA A 304 0.66 -64.20 25.05
N ALA A 305 1.00 -64.53 23.81
CA ALA A 305 1.78 -65.73 23.49
C ALA A 305 3.15 -65.73 24.17
N ASN A 306 3.86 -64.59 24.15
CA ASN A 306 5.15 -64.48 24.84
C ASN A 306 5.01 -64.61 26.36
N VAL A 307 3.99 -64.04 26.97
CA VAL A 307 3.73 -64.19 28.42
C VAL A 307 3.48 -65.65 28.78
N VAL A 308 2.69 -66.37 27.97
CA VAL A 308 2.42 -67.79 28.17
C VAL A 308 3.71 -68.62 28.05
N LEU A 309 4.54 -68.33 27.04
CA LEU A 309 5.83 -69.00 26.88
C LEU A 309 6.77 -68.79 28.08
N ILE A 310 6.85 -67.54 28.56
CA ILE A 310 7.65 -67.22 29.76
C ILE A 310 7.13 -68.00 30.97
N PHE A 311 5.82 -68.01 31.17
CA PHE A 311 5.20 -68.71 32.28
C PHE A 311 5.49 -70.22 32.23
N HIS A 312 5.38 -70.83 31.06
CA HIS A 312 5.72 -72.26 30.89
C HIS A 312 7.18 -72.53 31.13
N SER A 313 8.08 -71.64 30.65
CA SER A 313 9.52 -71.78 30.88
C SER A 313 9.88 -71.70 32.38
N VAL A 314 9.31 -70.72 33.09
CA VAL A 314 9.52 -70.58 34.55
C VAL A 314 8.98 -71.79 35.30
N LYS A 315 7.77 -72.26 34.93
CA LYS A 315 7.18 -73.46 35.56
C LYS A 315 8.04 -74.70 35.35
N ALA A 316 8.57 -74.91 34.15
CA ALA A 316 9.47 -76.04 33.84
C ALA A 316 10.74 -76.01 34.69
N VAL A 317 11.30 -74.81 34.97
CA VAL A 317 12.51 -74.66 35.82
C VAL A 317 12.20 -74.92 37.32
N LEU A 318 10.99 -74.56 37.78
CA LEU A 318 10.61 -74.73 39.18
C LEU A 318 10.08 -76.14 39.52
N THR A 319 9.87 -77.01 38.53
CA THR A 319 9.40 -78.41 38.71
C THR A 319 10.48 -79.42 38.54
N VAL A 320 11.76 -79.00 38.37
CA VAL A 320 12.95 -79.82 38.49
C VAL A 320 13.51 -79.65 39.89
#